data_e25b327566cf46382123e076137258d6
#
_entry.id   e25b327566cf46382123e076137258d6
#
_cell.length_a   1.000
_cell.length_b   1.000
_cell.length_c   1.000
_cell.angle_alpha   90.00
_cell.angle_beta   90.00
_cell.angle_gamma   90.00
#
_symmetry.space_group_name_H-M   'P 1'
#
loop_
_entity.id
_entity.type
_entity.pdbx_description
1 polymer ?
#
loop_
_entity_poly.entity_id
_entity_poly.type
_entity_poly.pdbx_seq_one_letter_code
_entity_poly.pdbx_strand_id
1 'polypeptide(L)'
;MHVIFETLQRLSLARVISCTYVPLSNNALIASVGHDGDRRLITVNLKTKEWHQIADDDDVCQVSGDAMARLSDTSFLVVSSGTTTPTSIRKFDVARPHEDKVIRKATDESYPPTLYSKGEHFTIQSKGSPSRPIHAFLWMPRNPDFTAPEGHLPPLIINAHGGPTGRTGSGLDLRTQYFTSRGYALLALNYTGSTGYGRAYRNALFHGGWGVLDADDAAEFAQHLASAGRVKADGIAITGISAGGYNTLQVLTRYSSLFAAGLCVSGISELERFDGKTHKLESDYSAKLLLPQGGVDDDVKRKLYRERSALYHVESIKSPLVLLHGRDDSVVPVEQATLMADKLRDMGRDVGIVVMDGEGHMMAQPPSVRLWLEEEEKLWRRTLL
;
A
#
# COMPACT_ATOMS: atom_id res chain seq x y z
N MET A 1 27.99 -15.59 -12.84
CA MET A 1 27.09 -14.42 -12.97
C MET A 1 25.75 -14.78 -13.61
N HIS A 2 25.73 -15.46 -14.77
CA HIS A 2 24.48 -15.85 -15.48
C HIS A 2 23.52 -16.72 -14.63
N VAL A 3 24.04 -17.68 -13.90
CA VAL A 3 23.24 -18.63 -13.08
C VAL A 3 22.65 -17.98 -11.82
N ILE A 4 23.35 -17.00 -11.24
CA ILE A 4 22.77 -16.18 -10.14
C ILE A 4 21.60 -15.37 -10.67
N PHE A 5 21.72 -14.84 -11.88
CA PHE A 5 20.66 -14.10 -12.56
C PHE A 5 19.41 -14.97 -12.83
N GLU A 6 19.58 -16.22 -13.28
CA GLU A 6 18.45 -17.14 -13.52
C GLU A 6 17.78 -17.59 -12.21
N THR A 7 18.56 -17.88 -11.16
CA THR A 7 18.01 -18.25 -9.85
C THR A 7 17.29 -17.06 -9.21
N LEU A 8 17.85 -15.86 -9.34
CA LEU A 8 17.24 -14.63 -8.85
C LEU A 8 16.04 -14.19 -9.72
N GLN A 9 16.03 -14.48 -11.04
CA GLN A 9 14.85 -14.26 -11.90
C GLN A 9 13.69 -15.19 -11.56
N ARG A 10 13.96 -16.45 -11.22
CA ARG A 10 12.92 -17.38 -10.74
C ARG A 10 12.30 -16.94 -9.41
N LEU A 11 13.04 -16.17 -8.60
CA LEU A 11 12.58 -15.59 -7.33
C LEU A 11 11.92 -14.22 -7.48
N SER A 12 11.52 -13.78 -8.69
CA SER A 12 10.84 -12.50 -8.94
C SER A 12 11.65 -11.25 -8.58
N LEU A 13 12.97 -11.26 -8.71
CA LEU A 13 13.85 -10.14 -8.42
C LEU A 13 13.88 -9.11 -9.54
N ALA A 14 12.90 -8.25 -9.60
CA ALA A 14 12.84 -7.14 -10.52
C ALA A 14 12.85 -5.78 -9.81
N ARG A 15 14.01 -5.35 -9.34
CA ARG A 15 14.42 -3.94 -9.31
C ARG A 15 15.93 -3.83 -9.11
N VAL A 16 16.62 -3.19 -10.06
CA VAL A 16 18.08 -2.98 -10.07
C VAL A 16 18.44 -1.61 -9.48
N ILE A 17 17.78 -1.15 -8.42
CA ILE A 17 18.16 0.12 -7.75
C ILE A 17 18.24 -0.01 -6.23
N SER A 18 17.85 -1.15 -5.66
CA SER A 18 18.04 -1.41 -4.23
C SER A 18 18.93 -2.62 -4.06
N CYS A 19 19.90 -2.58 -3.14
CA CYS A 19 20.71 -3.73 -2.78
C CYS A 19 19.83 -4.79 -2.12
N THR A 20 19.13 -5.57 -2.93
CA THR A 20 18.34 -6.71 -2.44
C THR A 20 19.22 -7.89 -2.05
N TYR A 21 20.53 -7.72 -2.10
CA TYR A 21 21.50 -8.74 -1.70
C TYR A 21 22.80 -8.14 -1.18
N VAL A 22 23.49 -8.88 -0.32
CA VAL A 22 24.80 -8.55 0.23
C VAL A 22 25.71 -9.78 0.14
N PRO A 23 26.83 -9.71 -0.60
CA PRO A 23 27.85 -10.78 -0.56
C PRO A 23 28.55 -10.77 0.79
N LEU A 24 28.62 -11.91 1.48
CA LEU A 24 29.34 -12.06 2.76
C LEU A 24 30.76 -12.58 2.54
N SER A 25 30.90 -13.67 1.80
CA SER A 25 32.19 -14.30 1.48
C SER A 25 32.20 -14.66 -0.01
N ASN A 26 33.30 -15.27 -0.49
CA ASN A 26 33.41 -15.74 -1.86
C ASN A 26 32.34 -16.76 -2.25
N ASN A 27 31.66 -17.38 -1.30
CA ASN A 27 30.69 -18.44 -1.52
C ASN A 27 29.32 -18.21 -0.88
N ALA A 28 29.10 -17.11 -0.16
CA ALA A 28 27.85 -16.83 0.53
C ALA A 28 27.28 -15.47 0.13
N LEU A 29 25.99 -15.44 -0.15
CA LEU A 29 25.20 -14.27 -0.46
C LEU A 29 23.98 -14.23 0.44
N ILE A 30 23.66 -13.07 0.98
CA ILE A 30 22.36 -12.80 1.62
C ILE A 30 21.49 -12.09 0.61
N ALA A 31 20.25 -12.52 0.48
CA ALA A 31 19.28 -11.85 -0.38
C ALA A 31 17.94 -11.63 0.33
N SER A 32 17.30 -10.50 0.02
CA SER A 32 15.92 -10.25 0.33
C SER A 32 15.06 -10.60 -0.88
N VAL A 33 14.20 -11.61 -0.75
CA VAL A 33 13.37 -12.11 -1.84
C VAL A 33 11.90 -11.84 -1.59
N GLY A 34 11.16 -11.50 -2.65
CA GLY A 34 9.71 -11.31 -2.58
C GLY A 34 8.99 -12.66 -2.49
N HIS A 35 7.99 -12.75 -1.61
CA HIS A 35 7.10 -13.88 -1.46
C HIS A 35 5.71 -13.38 -1.07
N ASP A 36 4.73 -13.53 -1.96
CA ASP A 36 3.33 -13.16 -1.73
C ASP A 36 3.13 -11.76 -1.10
N GLY A 37 3.82 -10.76 -1.67
CA GLY A 37 3.77 -9.38 -1.17
C GLY A 37 4.74 -9.07 -0.02
N ASP A 38 5.22 -10.07 0.69
CA ASP A 38 6.21 -9.94 1.76
C ASP A 38 7.66 -10.07 1.27
N ARG A 39 8.60 -10.03 2.20
CA ARG A 39 10.02 -10.21 1.99
C ARG A 39 10.58 -11.27 2.93
N ARG A 40 11.35 -12.20 2.38
CA ARG A 40 12.13 -13.16 3.15
C ARG A 40 13.61 -12.86 3.02
N LEU A 41 14.34 -13.08 4.12
CA LEU A 41 15.79 -13.08 4.10
C LEU A 41 16.30 -14.52 3.89
N ILE A 42 17.12 -14.70 2.86
CA ILE A 42 17.71 -15.99 2.55
C ILE A 42 19.23 -15.88 2.48
N THR A 43 19.93 -16.94 2.87
CA THR A 43 21.33 -17.17 2.51
C THR A 43 21.40 -18.08 1.30
N VAL A 44 22.30 -17.78 0.39
CA VAL A 44 22.54 -18.58 -0.82
C VAL A 44 24.01 -18.99 -0.85
N ASN A 45 24.28 -20.30 -0.97
CA ASN A 45 25.59 -20.82 -1.25
C ASN A 45 25.87 -20.73 -2.76
N LEU A 46 26.85 -19.93 -3.15
CA LEU A 46 27.16 -19.68 -4.56
C LEU A 46 27.77 -20.88 -5.30
N LYS A 47 28.36 -21.85 -4.56
CA LYS A 47 28.92 -23.07 -5.14
C LYS A 47 27.85 -24.15 -5.35
N THR A 48 27.11 -24.48 -4.25
CA THR A 48 26.08 -25.55 -4.32
C THR A 48 24.76 -25.04 -4.85
N LYS A 49 24.52 -23.71 -4.86
CA LYS A 49 23.27 -23.05 -5.23
C LYS A 49 22.10 -23.35 -4.27
N GLU A 50 22.38 -23.97 -3.15
CA GLU A 50 21.40 -24.16 -2.09
C GLU A 50 21.12 -22.85 -1.39
N TRP A 51 19.90 -22.71 -0.92
CA TRP A 51 19.48 -21.55 -0.14
C TRP A 51 18.69 -21.96 1.10
N HIS A 52 18.76 -21.13 2.14
CA HIS A 52 18.03 -21.34 3.39
C HIS A 52 17.46 -20.00 3.86
N GLN A 53 16.25 -20.04 4.43
CA GLN A 53 15.65 -18.87 5.07
C GLN A 53 16.38 -18.59 6.39
N ILE A 54 16.64 -17.30 6.68
CA ILE A 54 17.43 -16.89 7.86
C ILE A 54 16.53 -16.68 9.08
N ALA A 55 15.31 -16.19 8.88
CA ALA A 55 14.36 -15.87 9.95
C ALA A 55 12.94 -16.28 9.53
N ASP A 56 12.10 -16.58 10.52
CA ASP A 56 10.69 -16.89 10.29
C ASP A 56 9.94 -15.69 9.68
N ASP A 57 8.88 -15.94 8.93
CA ASP A 57 8.04 -14.91 8.32
C ASP A 57 7.39 -14.00 9.38
N ASP A 58 7.04 -14.54 10.57
CA ASP A 58 6.55 -13.74 11.70
C ASP A 58 7.59 -12.78 12.27
N ASP A 59 8.88 -13.11 12.16
CA ASP A 59 9.99 -12.34 12.70
C ASP A 59 10.56 -11.35 11.67
N VAL A 60 10.61 -11.76 10.38
CA VAL A 60 11.04 -10.92 9.26
C VAL A 60 10.14 -11.16 8.05
N CYS A 61 9.14 -10.31 7.89
CA CYS A 61 8.26 -10.30 6.71
C CYS A 61 8.43 -9.04 5.85
N GLN A 62 9.14 -8.03 6.36
CA GLN A 62 9.49 -6.83 5.61
C GLN A 62 11.00 -6.54 5.75
N VAL A 63 11.61 -6.18 4.64
CA VAL A 63 12.99 -5.71 4.55
C VAL A 63 13.01 -4.43 3.77
N SER A 64 13.51 -3.36 4.36
CA SER A 64 13.69 -2.08 3.67
C SER A 64 14.76 -2.23 2.58
N GLY A 65 14.45 -1.84 1.37
CA GLY A 65 15.17 -2.19 0.16
C GLY A 65 16.70 -2.00 0.21
N ASP A 66 17.17 -0.79 0.45
CA ASP A 66 18.60 -0.46 0.43
C ASP A 66 19.28 -0.55 1.80
N ALA A 67 18.60 -1.10 2.80
CA ALA A 67 19.05 -1.08 4.18
C ALA A 67 19.67 -2.41 4.63
N MET A 68 20.50 -3.02 3.78
CA MET A 68 21.36 -4.14 4.13
C MET A 68 22.83 -3.76 3.98
N ALA A 69 23.66 -4.10 4.99
CA ALA A 69 25.08 -3.81 4.97
C ALA A 69 25.89 -4.97 5.54
N ARG A 70 26.98 -5.36 4.85
CA ARG A 70 27.93 -6.34 5.34
C ARG A 70 28.71 -5.78 6.53
N LEU A 71 28.87 -6.58 7.58
CA LEU A 71 29.75 -6.30 8.72
C LEU A 71 31.02 -7.16 8.71
N SER A 72 30.88 -8.44 8.35
CA SER A 72 31.99 -9.40 8.29
C SER A 72 31.74 -10.46 7.22
N ASP A 73 32.55 -11.48 7.15
CA ASP A 73 32.38 -12.63 6.24
C ASP A 73 31.13 -13.47 6.59
N THR A 74 30.60 -13.34 7.80
CA THR A 74 29.44 -14.12 8.27
C THR A 74 28.30 -13.26 8.76
N SER A 75 28.47 -11.95 8.95
CA SER A 75 27.47 -11.10 9.58
C SER A 75 27.10 -9.87 8.74
N PHE A 76 25.86 -9.44 8.89
CA PHE A 76 25.30 -8.28 8.19
C PHE A 76 24.26 -7.53 9.05
N LEU A 77 24.01 -6.28 8.69
CA LEU A 77 22.89 -5.48 9.22
C LEU A 77 21.76 -5.45 8.20
N VAL A 78 20.55 -5.35 8.72
CA VAL A 78 19.34 -5.15 7.92
C VAL A 78 18.34 -4.29 8.69
N VAL A 79 17.56 -3.48 7.97
CA VAL A 79 16.35 -2.86 8.53
C VAL A 79 15.15 -3.73 8.17
N SER A 80 14.51 -4.30 9.17
CA SER A 80 13.41 -5.25 8.97
C SER A 80 12.31 -5.09 10.02
N SER A 81 11.12 -5.61 9.71
CA SER A 81 10.01 -5.78 10.65
C SER A 81 9.36 -7.15 10.47
N GLY A 82 8.76 -7.67 11.54
CA GLY A 82 7.91 -8.85 11.52
C GLY A 82 6.44 -8.49 11.66
N THR A 83 5.57 -9.48 11.73
CA THR A 83 4.12 -9.27 11.85
C THR A 83 3.71 -8.63 13.19
N THR A 84 4.51 -8.84 14.23
CA THR A 84 4.32 -8.28 15.58
C THR A 84 5.56 -7.56 16.11
N THR A 85 6.61 -7.47 15.31
CA THR A 85 7.88 -6.85 15.67
C THR A 85 8.05 -5.53 14.92
N PRO A 86 8.29 -4.40 15.61
CA PRO A 86 8.42 -3.11 14.95
C PRO A 86 9.67 -3.07 14.08
N THR A 87 9.65 -2.18 13.10
CA THR A 87 10.82 -1.89 12.26
C THR A 87 12.05 -1.66 13.14
N SER A 88 13.12 -2.36 12.86
CA SER A 88 14.34 -2.33 13.65
C SER A 88 15.58 -2.56 12.78
N ILE A 89 16.71 -2.01 13.23
CA ILE A 89 18.02 -2.37 12.73
C ILE A 89 18.43 -3.65 13.46
N ARG A 90 18.67 -4.72 12.71
CA ARG A 90 19.04 -6.03 13.23
C ARG A 90 20.39 -6.46 12.66
N LYS A 91 21.18 -7.11 13.51
CA LYS A 91 22.39 -7.82 13.13
C LYS A 91 22.10 -9.31 13.07
N PHE A 92 22.40 -9.94 11.94
CA PHE A 92 22.38 -11.39 11.76
C PHE A 92 23.80 -11.92 11.55
N ASP A 93 24.05 -13.14 12.01
CA ASP A 93 25.30 -13.88 11.78
C ASP A 93 24.96 -15.28 11.27
N VAL A 94 25.27 -15.56 10.00
CA VAL A 94 24.93 -16.87 9.37
C VAL A 94 25.73 -18.04 9.92
N ALA A 95 26.85 -17.78 10.57
CA ALA A 95 27.62 -18.83 11.27
C ALA A 95 27.06 -19.10 12.69
N ARG A 96 26.24 -18.18 13.22
CA ARG A 96 25.65 -18.25 14.56
C ARG A 96 24.18 -17.75 14.49
N PRO A 97 23.28 -18.52 13.86
CA PRO A 97 21.91 -18.05 13.59
C PRO A 97 21.07 -17.70 14.83
N HIS A 98 21.49 -18.18 16.03
CA HIS A 98 20.79 -17.89 17.29
C HIS A 98 21.32 -16.63 18.02
N GLU A 99 22.32 -15.96 17.45
CA GLU A 99 22.90 -14.72 17.99
C GLU A 99 22.44 -13.48 17.22
N ASP A 100 21.26 -13.51 16.63
CA ASP A 100 20.71 -12.31 16.02
C ASP A 100 20.44 -11.26 17.13
N LYS A 101 20.67 -9.99 16.78
CA LYS A 101 20.59 -8.91 17.75
C LYS A 101 19.85 -7.70 17.19
N VAL A 102 18.83 -7.28 17.89
CA VAL A 102 18.22 -5.97 17.65
C VAL A 102 19.19 -4.90 18.17
N ILE A 103 19.66 -4.06 17.26
CA ILE A 103 20.56 -2.92 17.56
C ILE A 103 19.76 -1.70 17.97
N ARG A 104 18.67 -1.41 17.22
CA ARG A 104 17.78 -0.29 17.50
C ARG A 104 16.38 -0.59 16.95
N LYS A 105 15.34 -0.25 17.69
CA LYS A 105 13.94 -0.27 17.25
C LYS A 105 13.53 1.12 16.78
N ALA A 106 12.57 1.18 15.88
CA ALA A 106 11.94 2.43 15.45
C ALA A 106 11.05 3.03 16.56
N THR A 107 10.56 2.18 17.47
CA THR A 107 9.79 2.58 18.65
C THR A 107 10.10 1.64 19.80
N ASP A 108 10.12 2.18 21.01
CA ASP A 108 10.20 1.41 22.26
C ASP A 108 8.82 0.99 22.78
N GLU A 109 7.75 1.47 22.14
CA GLU A 109 6.39 1.09 22.46
C GLU A 109 6.17 -0.40 22.21
N SER A 110 5.59 -1.07 23.18
CA SER A 110 5.21 -2.48 23.08
C SER A 110 3.83 -2.68 23.70
N TYR A 111 3.02 -3.45 23.01
CA TYR A 111 1.67 -3.79 23.45
C TYR A 111 1.61 -5.30 23.70
N PRO A 112 0.67 -5.77 24.54
CA PRO A 112 0.48 -7.20 24.71
C PRO A 112 0.29 -7.91 23.37
N PRO A 113 0.96 -9.05 23.13
CA PRO A 113 0.85 -9.79 21.86
C PRO A 113 -0.59 -10.19 21.50
N THR A 114 -1.47 -10.25 22.49
CA THR A 114 -2.89 -10.52 22.33
C THR A 114 -3.67 -9.41 21.63
N LEU A 115 -3.13 -8.18 21.59
CA LEU A 115 -3.72 -7.05 20.87
C LEU A 115 -3.35 -7.02 19.39
N TYR A 116 -2.26 -7.69 19.00
CA TYR A 116 -1.84 -7.65 17.61
C TYR A 116 -2.68 -8.57 16.73
N SER A 117 -3.34 -7.99 15.75
CA SER A 117 -3.90 -8.72 14.61
C SER A 117 -2.79 -9.03 13.62
N LYS A 118 -2.73 -10.25 13.10
CA LYS A 118 -1.79 -10.66 12.04
C LYS A 118 -2.47 -10.59 10.69
N GLY A 119 -1.76 -10.05 9.69
CA GLY A 119 -2.24 -9.98 8.32
C GLY A 119 -2.26 -11.35 7.64
N GLU A 120 -3.41 -11.73 7.11
CA GLU A 120 -3.57 -12.93 6.29
C GLU A 120 -3.46 -12.54 4.81
N HIS A 121 -2.55 -13.19 4.06
CA HIS A 121 -2.47 -12.99 2.61
C HIS A 121 -3.69 -13.59 1.93
N PHE A 122 -4.38 -12.79 1.14
CA PHE A 122 -5.56 -13.17 0.38
C PHE A 122 -5.34 -12.98 -1.11
N THR A 123 -5.82 -13.94 -1.90
CA THR A 123 -5.87 -13.82 -3.37
C THR A 123 -7.27 -14.17 -3.84
N ILE A 124 -7.89 -13.28 -4.60
CA ILE A 124 -9.14 -13.56 -5.31
C ILE A 124 -8.91 -13.51 -6.81
N GLN A 125 -9.84 -14.09 -7.59
CA GLN A 125 -9.83 -13.97 -9.04
C GLN A 125 -10.78 -12.86 -9.47
N SER A 126 -10.32 -11.94 -10.32
CA SER A 126 -11.17 -10.88 -10.85
C SER A 126 -12.31 -11.44 -11.71
N LYS A 127 -13.44 -10.74 -11.72
CA LYS A 127 -14.60 -11.05 -12.56
C LYS A 127 -14.40 -10.63 -14.02
N GLY A 128 -13.35 -9.83 -14.30
CA GLY A 128 -13.03 -9.38 -15.65
C GLY A 128 -12.61 -10.48 -16.61
N SER A 129 -12.60 -10.19 -17.89
CA SER A 129 -12.11 -11.11 -18.92
C SER A 129 -10.95 -10.44 -19.67
N PRO A 130 -9.72 -11.03 -19.63
CA PRO A 130 -9.35 -12.24 -18.91
C PRO A 130 -9.36 -12.03 -17.39
N SER A 131 -9.72 -13.10 -16.65
CA SER A 131 -9.61 -13.11 -15.21
C SER A 131 -8.14 -13.02 -14.77
N ARG A 132 -7.87 -12.28 -13.70
CA ARG A 132 -6.53 -12.08 -13.13
C ARG A 132 -6.57 -12.23 -11.60
N PRO A 133 -5.47 -12.65 -10.98
CA PRO A 133 -5.38 -12.64 -9.52
C PRO A 133 -5.39 -11.18 -9.01
N ILE A 134 -6.03 -10.96 -7.87
CA ILE A 134 -5.96 -9.71 -7.09
C ILE A 134 -5.49 -10.09 -5.71
N HIS A 135 -4.49 -9.37 -5.18
CA HIS A 135 -3.83 -9.71 -3.92
C HIS A 135 -4.09 -8.66 -2.85
N ALA A 136 -4.17 -9.10 -1.60
CA ALA A 136 -4.30 -8.22 -0.45
C ALA A 136 -3.78 -8.90 0.83
N PHE A 137 -3.58 -8.11 1.88
CA PHE A 137 -3.50 -8.59 3.24
C PHE A 137 -4.73 -8.14 4.01
N LEU A 138 -5.33 -9.05 4.77
CA LEU A 138 -6.51 -8.81 5.59
C LEU A 138 -6.17 -9.00 7.07
N TRP A 139 -6.40 -7.97 7.88
CA TRP A 139 -6.36 -8.01 9.33
C TRP A 139 -7.78 -7.96 9.87
N MET A 140 -8.18 -9.00 10.61
CA MET A 140 -9.46 -9.03 11.31
C MET A 140 -9.36 -8.32 12.67
N PRO A 141 -10.47 -7.81 13.22
CA PRO A 141 -10.47 -7.21 14.55
C PRO A 141 -9.89 -8.14 15.61
N ARG A 142 -9.09 -7.59 16.50
CA ARG A 142 -8.52 -8.33 17.63
C ARG A 142 -8.37 -7.44 18.86
N ASN A 143 -9.07 -7.80 19.93
CA ASN A 143 -8.96 -7.19 21.24
C ASN A 143 -9.24 -8.24 22.32
N PRO A 144 -8.38 -8.44 23.34
CA PRO A 144 -8.60 -9.46 24.37
C PRO A 144 -9.75 -9.13 25.32
N ASP A 145 -10.09 -7.83 25.49
CA ASP A 145 -11.05 -7.36 26.48
C ASP A 145 -12.44 -7.07 25.88
N PHE A 146 -12.53 -6.98 24.54
CA PHE A 146 -13.75 -6.61 23.83
C PHE A 146 -14.03 -7.54 22.65
N THR A 147 -15.28 -7.96 22.51
CA THR A 147 -15.75 -8.68 21.35
C THR A 147 -17.06 -8.08 20.85
N ALA A 148 -17.31 -8.17 19.56
CA ALA A 148 -18.61 -7.77 19.01
C ALA A 148 -19.72 -8.73 19.49
N PRO A 149 -20.98 -8.26 19.59
CA PRO A 149 -22.10 -9.15 19.82
C PRO A 149 -22.18 -10.25 18.76
N GLU A 150 -22.75 -11.40 19.14
CA GLU A 150 -22.89 -12.54 18.22
C GLU A 150 -23.66 -12.14 16.95
N GLY A 151 -23.15 -12.59 15.81
CA GLY A 151 -23.72 -12.28 14.49
C GLY A 151 -23.37 -10.90 13.91
N HIS A 152 -22.66 -10.05 14.66
CA HIS A 152 -22.20 -8.76 14.13
C HIS A 152 -20.91 -8.92 13.35
N LEU A 153 -20.92 -8.40 12.12
CA LEU A 153 -19.76 -8.37 11.24
C LEU A 153 -18.99 -7.04 11.39
N PRO A 154 -17.66 -7.08 11.35
CA PRO A 154 -16.88 -5.84 11.43
C PRO A 154 -17.03 -4.98 10.18
N PRO A 155 -17.00 -3.65 10.32
CA PRO A 155 -16.80 -2.74 9.18
C PRO A 155 -15.40 -2.93 8.60
N LEU A 156 -15.24 -2.59 7.31
CA LEU A 156 -14.01 -2.76 6.54
C LEU A 156 -13.39 -1.43 6.13
N ILE A 157 -12.11 -1.25 6.38
CA ILE A 157 -11.31 -0.18 5.82
C ILE A 157 -10.38 -0.78 4.76
N ILE A 158 -10.58 -0.41 3.49
CA ILE A 158 -9.65 -0.76 2.41
C ILE A 158 -8.59 0.32 2.30
N ASN A 159 -7.33 -0.06 2.38
CA ASN A 159 -6.17 0.83 2.22
C ASN A 159 -5.47 0.55 0.90
N ALA A 160 -5.46 1.52 -0.01
CA ALA A 160 -4.75 1.48 -1.28
C ALA A 160 -3.39 2.19 -1.12
N HIS A 161 -2.30 1.48 -1.42
CA HIS A 161 -0.95 2.04 -1.32
C HIS A 161 -0.64 3.06 -2.41
N GLY A 162 0.36 3.90 -2.19
CA GLY A 162 0.90 4.82 -3.19
C GLY A 162 1.80 4.14 -4.23
N GLY A 163 2.27 4.93 -5.17
CA GLY A 163 3.21 4.48 -6.20
C GLY A 163 2.79 4.86 -7.62
N PRO A 164 1.93 4.15 -8.34
CA PRO A 164 1.13 2.97 -8.03
C PRO A 164 1.90 1.63 -8.03
N THR A 165 3.12 1.57 -8.54
CA THR A 165 3.95 0.35 -8.52
C THR A 165 4.63 0.12 -7.16
N GLY A 166 3.91 0.41 -6.08
CA GLY A 166 4.26 0.08 -4.70
C GLY A 166 3.77 -1.30 -4.27
N ARG A 167 3.69 -1.52 -2.97
CA ARG A 167 2.99 -2.63 -2.33
C ARG A 167 2.87 -2.38 -0.82
N THR A 168 1.96 -3.06 -0.18
CA THR A 168 1.89 -3.23 1.28
C THR A 168 2.21 -4.69 1.62
N GLY A 169 2.96 -4.93 2.68
CA GLY A 169 3.20 -6.27 3.22
C GLY A 169 2.57 -6.44 4.59
N SER A 170 2.78 -7.63 5.21
CA SER A 170 2.17 -8.01 6.49
C SER A 170 2.90 -7.47 7.74
N GLY A 171 3.97 -6.70 7.57
CA GLY A 171 4.75 -6.15 8.69
C GLY A 171 3.93 -5.30 9.64
N LEU A 172 4.37 -5.24 10.91
CA LEU A 172 3.70 -4.47 11.94
C LEU A 172 3.54 -3.00 11.54
N ASP A 173 2.30 -2.58 11.40
CA ASP A 173 1.88 -1.20 11.23
C ASP A 173 0.95 -0.79 12.38
N LEU A 174 1.36 0.22 13.17
CA LEU A 174 0.62 0.62 14.36
C LEU A 174 -0.74 1.26 14.04
N ARG A 175 -0.90 1.89 12.86
CA ARG A 175 -2.20 2.40 12.43
C ARG A 175 -3.16 1.23 12.16
N THR A 176 -2.70 0.18 11.51
CA THR A 176 -3.49 -1.06 11.32
C THR A 176 -3.92 -1.64 12.67
N GLN A 177 -3.00 -1.75 13.63
CA GLN A 177 -3.31 -2.26 14.98
C GLN A 177 -4.26 -1.35 15.75
N TYR A 178 -4.15 -0.03 15.55
CA TYR A 178 -5.07 0.94 16.14
C TYR A 178 -6.52 0.67 15.74
N PHE A 179 -6.80 0.47 14.46
CA PHE A 179 -8.15 0.21 13.97
C PHE A 179 -8.63 -1.21 14.27
N THR A 180 -7.77 -2.22 14.12
CA THR A 180 -8.17 -3.61 14.39
C THR A 180 -8.48 -3.86 15.87
N SER A 181 -7.78 -3.18 16.79
CA SER A 181 -8.11 -3.24 18.23
C SER A 181 -9.42 -2.54 18.59
N ARG A 182 -10.00 -1.75 17.68
CA ARG A 182 -11.27 -1.01 17.83
C ARG A 182 -12.43 -1.61 17.04
N GLY A 183 -12.27 -2.84 16.54
CA GLY A 183 -13.34 -3.58 15.90
C GLY A 183 -13.44 -3.42 14.39
N TYR A 184 -12.53 -2.72 13.74
CA TYR A 184 -12.48 -2.63 12.27
C TYR A 184 -11.67 -3.77 11.67
N ALA A 185 -12.13 -4.33 10.56
CA ALA A 185 -11.29 -5.10 9.65
C ALA A 185 -10.51 -4.12 8.76
N LEU A 186 -9.25 -4.43 8.44
CA LEU A 186 -8.44 -3.63 7.52
C LEU A 186 -7.91 -4.51 6.40
N LEU A 187 -8.11 -4.07 5.16
CA LEU A 187 -7.57 -4.71 3.95
C LEU A 187 -6.52 -3.80 3.33
N ALA A 188 -5.27 -4.22 3.32
CA ALA A 188 -4.24 -3.57 2.50
C ALA A 188 -4.26 -4.18 1.10
N LEU A 189 -4.80 -3.44 0.16
CA LEU A 189 -4.97 -3.88 -1.21
C LEU A 189 -3.65 -3.76 -1.98
N ASN A 190 -3.16 -4.88 -2.49
CA ASN A 190 -2.10 -4.93 -3.49
C ASN A 190 -2.73 -5.08 -4.88
N TYR A 191 -3.33 -3.99 -5.35
CA TYR A 191 -4.07 -3.94 -6.63
C TYR A 191 -3.16 -4.26 -7.83
N THR A 192 -3.77 -4.58 -8.95
CA THR A 192 -3.08 -4.77 -10.25
C THR A 192 -2.10 -3.61 -10.48
N GLY A 193 -0.85 -3.93 -10.74
CA GLY A 193 0.25 -2.97 -10.84
C GLY A 193 1.21 -2.98 -9.65
N SER A 194 0.83 -3.61 -8.52
CA SER A 194 1.69 -3.72 -7.34
C SER A 194 2.95 -4.54 -7.61
N THR A 195 4.02 -4.22 -6.89
CA THR A 195 5.25 -5.01 -6.86
C THR A 195 5.10 -6.22 -5.92
N GLY A 196 6.03 -7.20 -6.01
CA GLY A 196 6.03 -8.38 -5.15
C GLY A 196 5.35 -9.60 -5.74
N TYR A 197 4.56 -9.45 -6.81
CA TYR A 197 3.80 -10.52 -7.49
C TYR A 197 4.27 -10.79 -8.92
N GLY A 198 5.46 -10.37 -9.24
CA GLY A 198 6.08 -10.59 -10.54
C GLY A 198 5.87 -9.45 -11.55
N ARG A 199 6.63 -9.53 -12.65
CA ARG A 199 6.67 -8.48 -13.66
C ARG A 199 5.34 -8.34 -14.40
N ALA A 200 4.68 -9.44 -14.70
CA ALA A 200 3.41 -9.44 -15.42
C ALA A 200 2.34 -8.68 -14.63
N TYR A 201 2.21 -8.97 -13.33
CA TYR A 201 1.27 -8.30 -12.43
C TYR A 201 1.56 -6.79 -12.35
N ARG A 202 2.82 -6.43 -12.10
CA ARG A 202 3.22 -5.02 -12.03
C ARG A 202 2.97 -4.26 -13.33
N ASN A 203 3.24 -4.87 -14.49
CA ASN A 203 3.10 -4.20 -15.78
C ASN A 203 1.66 -4.18 -16.31
N ALA A 204 0.75 -4.95 -15.72
CA ALA A 204 -0.65 -5.01 -16.15
C ALA A 204 -1.41 -3.67 -15.97
N LEU A 205 -0.90 -2.77 -15.11
CA LEU A 205 -1.46 -1.43 -14.93
C LEU A 205 -1.09 -0.46 -16.07
N PHE A 206 -0.03 -0.73 -16.83
CA PHE A 206 0.42 0.15 -17.90
C PHE A 206 -0.56 0.17 -19.08
N HIS A 207 -0.48 1.23 -19.88
CA HIS A 207 -1.21 1.39 -21.15
C HIS A 207 -2.74 1.41 -21.01
N GLY A 208 -3.22 2.15 -20.00
CA GLY A 208 -4.65 2.42 -19.79
C GLY A 208 -5.30 1.72 -18.61
N GLY A 209 -4.53 0.93 -17.84
CA GLY A 209 -5.06 0.24 -16.67
C GLY A 209 -5.29 1.12 -15.44
N TRP A 210 -4.50 2.17 -15.27
CA TRP A 210 -4.55 3.03 -14.08
C TRP A 210 -5.85 3.82 -13.98
N GLY A 211 -6.46 3.81 -12.80
CA GLY A 211 -7.78 4.39 -12.53
C GLY A 211 -8.95 3.52 -13.02
N VAL A 212 -8.67 2.32 -13.52
CA VAL A 212 -9.69 1.31 -13.89
C VAL A 212 -9.42 0.01 -13.16
N LEU A 213 -8.32 -0.68 -13.49
CA LEU A 213 -8.05 -1.99 -12.92
C LEU A 213 -7.82 -1.93 -11.42
N ASP A 214 -7.10 -0.92 -10.94
CA ASP A 214 -6.86 -0.67 -9.53
C ASP A 214 -8.15 -0.29 -8.75
N ALA A 215 -9.07 0.43 -9.39
CA ALA A 215 -10.36 0.75 -8.80
C ALA A 215 -11.33 -0.45 -8.82
N ASP A 216 -11.34 -1.21 -9.91
CA ASP A 216 -12.14 -2.43 -10.04
C ASP A 216 -11.68 -3.48 -9.00
N ASP A 217 -10.37 -3.61 -8.77
CA ASP A 217 -9.80 -4.53 -7.77
C ASP A 217 -10.29 -4.20 -6.35
N ALA A 218 -10.36 -2.93 -5.99
CA ALA A 218 -10.89 -2.50 -4.68
C ALA A 218 -12.37 -2.86 -4.53
N ALA A 219 -13.17 -2.62 -5.57
CA ALA A 219 -14.59 -2.95 -5.57
C ALA A 219 -14.84 -4.46 -5.53
N GLU A 220 -14.05 -5.24 -6.26
CA GLU A 220 -14.17 -6.71 -6.28
C GLU A 220 -13.81 -7.34 -4.93
N PHE A 221 -12.75 -6.85 -4.24
CA PHE A 221 -12.42 -7.30 -2.89
C PHE A 221 -13.50 -6.92 -1.89
N ALA A 222 -14.03 -5.68 -1.94
CA ALA A 222 -15.13 -5.25 -1.10
C ALA A 222 -16.34 -6.19 -1.22
N GLN A 223 -16.77 -6.45 -2.45
CA GLN A 223 -17.89 -7.34 -2.76
C GLN A 223 -17.62 -8.78 -2.33
N HIS A 224 -16.39 -9.27 -2.54
CA HIS A 224 -16.01 -10.63 -2.17
C HIS A 224 -16.14 -10.85 -0.65
N LEU A 225 -15.54 -9.97 0.15
CA LEU A 225 -15.56 -10.08 1.61
C LEU A 225 -16.97 -9.90 2.20
N ALA A 226 -17.77 -8.99 1.65
CA ALA A 226 -19.16 -8.79 2.04
C ALA A 226 -20.01 -10.03 1.71
N SER A 227 -19.89 -10.56 0.48
CA SER A 227 -20.64 -11.76 0.05
C SER A 227 -20.23 -13.02 0.80
N ALA A 228 -18.97 -13.11 1.25
CA ALA A 228 -18.47 -14.18 2.09
C ALA A 228 -18.88 -14.06 3.57
N GLY A 229 -19.61 -13.00 3.96
CA GLY A 229 -20.01 -12.77 5.35
C GLY A 229 -18.82 -12.49 6.28
N ARG A 230 -17.70 -11.95 5.75
CA ARG A 230 -16.51 -11.64 6.53
C ARG A 230 -16.57 -10.22 7.11
N VAL A 231 -17.29 -9.30 6.43
CA VAL A 231 -17.42 -7.90 6.80
C VAL A 231 -18.84 -7.38 6.57
N LYS A 232 -19.21 -6.30 7.24
CA LYS A 232 -20.49 -5.61 7.11
C LYS A 232 -20.61 -4.99 5.70
N ALA A 233 -21.61 -5.38 4.93
CA ALA A 233 -21.74 -4.98 3.51
C ALA A 233 -21.98 -3.48 3.31
N ASP A 234 -22.66 -2.81 4.22
CA ASP A 234 -22.95 -1.37 4.23
C ASP A 234 -21.91 -0.57 5.05
N GLY A 235 -20.89 -1.22 5.60
CA GLY A 235 -19.83 -0.65 6.43
C GLY A 235 -18.45 -0.74 5.78
N ILE A 236 -18.31 -0.44 4.48
CA ILE A 236 -17.04 -0.50 3.76
C ILE A 236 -16.57 0.89 3.41
N ALA A 237 -15.33 1.22 3.78
CA ALA A 237 -14.67 2.48 3.43
C ALA A 237 -13.36 2.24 2.69
N ILE A 238 -12.89 3.28 2.00
CA ILE A 238 -11.61 3.25 1.29
C ILE A 238 -10.74 4.43 1.68
N THR A 239 -9.44 4.19 1.80
CA THR A 239 -8.42 5.23 2.01
C THR A 239 -7.18 4.92 1.19
N GLY A 240 -6.37 5.94 0.94
CA GLY A 240 -5.08 5.77 0.29
C GLY A 240 -4.33 7.08 0.16
N ILE A 241 -3.01 6.95 0.00
CA ILE A 241 -2.10 8.09 -0.18
C ILE A 241 -1.57 8.15 -1.61
N SER A 242 -1.41 9.36 -2.17
CA SER A 242 -0.80 9.58 -3.50
C SER A 242 -1.59 8.86 -4.59
N ALA A 243 -0.99 7.92 -5.32
CA ALA A 243 -1.70 7.04 -6.26
C ALA A 243 -2.82 6.23 -5.58
N GLY A 244 -2.70 5.89 -4.30
CA GLY A 244 -3.79 5.29 -3.51
C GLY A 244 -4.92 6.29 -3.23
N GLY A 245 -4.58 7.57 -3.03
CA GLY A 245 -5.57 8.67 -2.95
C GLY A 245 -6.30 8.87 -4.29
N TYR A 246 -5.59 8.78 -5.40
CA TYR A 246 -6.20 8.74 -6.73
C TYR A 246 -7.15 7.54 -6.87
N ASN A 247 -6.70 6.34 -6.47
CA ASN A 247 -7.54 5.14 -6.47
C ASN A 247 -8.79 5.34 -5.61
N THR A 248 -8.67 5.93 -4.40
CA THR A 248 -9.80 6.28 -3.54
C THR A 248 -10.84 7.12 -4.28
N LEU A 249 -10.41 8.18 -4.96
CA LEU A 249 -11.32 9.05 -5.72
C LEU A 249 -11.94 8.32 -6.92
N GLN A 250 -11.18 7.50 -7.65
CA GLN A 250 -11.70 6.70 -8.76
C GLN A 250 -12.74 5.69 -8.31
N VAL A 251 -12.51 5.01 -7.19
CA VAL A 251 -13.46 4.07 -6.59
C VAL A 251 -14.77 4.78 -6.22
N LEU A 252 -14.71 5.95 -5.58
CA LEU A 252 -15.90 6.70 -5.18
C LEU A 252 -16.69 7.25 -6.37
N THR A 253 -16.05 7.56 -7.48
CA THR A 253 -16.75 7.97 -8.71
C THR A 253 -17.40 6.79 -9.43
N ARG A 254 -16.74 5.64 -9.48
CA ARG A 254 -17.18 4.48 -10.26
C ARG A 254 -18.13 3.55 -9.50
N TYR A 255 -17.99 3.46 -8.18
CA TYR A 255 -18.69 2.52 -7.29
C TYR A 255 -19.34 3.23 -6.11
N SER A 256 -20.03 4.34 -6.38
CA SER A 256 -20.56 5.29 -5.40
C SER A 256 -21.55 4.70 -4.37
N SER A 257 -22.14 3.55 -4.64
CA SER A 257 -23.09 2.88 -3.72
C SER A 257 -22.44 1.76 -2.89
N LEU A 258 -21.21 1.40 -3.20
CA LEU A 258 -20.52 0.30 -2.51
C LEU A 258 -19.75 0.75 -1.27
N PHE A 259 -19.31 2.01 -1.26
CA PHE A 259 -18.46 2.54 -0.20
C PHE A 259 -19.22 3.57 0.64
N ALA A 260 -19.25 3.35 1.95
CA ALA A 260 -19.90 4.23 2.92
C ALA A 260 -19.15 5.55 3.13
N ALA A 261 -17.83 5.56 2.92
CA ALA A 261 -17.00 6.76 3.07
C ALA A 261 -15.64 6.60 2.37
N GLY A 262 -14.93 7.72 2.16
CA GLY A 262 -13.56 7.76 1.69
C GLY A 262 -12.67 8.75 2.40
N LEU A 263 -11.38 8.42 2.52
CA LEU A 263 -10.34 9.33 2.99
C LEU A 263 -9.21 9.36 1.97
N CYS A 264 -9.03 10.49 1.31
CA CYS A 264 -8.01 10.69 0.27
C CYS A 264 -6.85 11.52 0.84
N VAL A 265 -5.65 10.95 0.85
CA VAL A 265 -4.45 11.59 1.39
C VAL A 265 -3.51 11.94 0.25
N SER A 266 -3.17 13.21 0.08
CA SER A 266 -2.28 13.71 -0.99
C SER A 266 -2.58 13.11 -2.37
N GLY A 267 -3.89 12.93 -2.69
CA GLY A 267 -4.33 12.22 -3.89
C GLY A 267 -4.47 13.13 -5.10
N ILE A 268 -4.50 12.51 -6.29
CA ILE A 268 -4.63 13.18 -7.57
C ILE A 268 -6.12 13.19 -7.95
N SER A 269 -6.70 14.37 -8.14
CA SER A 269 -8.10 14.54 -8.58
C SER A 269 -8.22 14.90 -10.06
N GLU A 270 -7.15 15.50 -10.64
CA GLU A 270 -7.12 16.00 -12.00
C GLU A 270 -5.74 15.77 -12.64
N LEU A 271 -5.71 14.95 -13.69
CA LEU A 271 -4.50 14.41 -14.28
C LEU A 271 -3.76 15.40 -15.20
N GLU A 272 -4.46 16.25 -15.92
CA GLU A 272 -3.82 17.18 -16.88
C GLU A 272 -2.95 18.20 -16.15
N ARG A 273 -3.45 18.75 -15.01
CA ARG A 273 -2.68 19.66 -14.16
C ARG A 273 -1.55 18.95 -13.41
N PHE A 274 -1.76 17.67 -13.03
CA PHE A 274 -0.75 16.87 -12.38
C PHE A 274 0.41 16.55 -13.31
N ASP A 275 0.15 16.09 -14.54
CA ASP A 275 1.16 15.71 -15.53
C ASP A 275 2.14 16.85 -15.86
N GLY A 276 1.65 18.10 -15.85
CA GLY A 276 2.47 19.28 -16.11
C GLY A 276 3.30 19.79 -14.91
N LYS A 277 3.08 19.26 -13.69
CA LYS A 277 3.68 19.81 -12.45
C LYS A 277 4.49 18.80 -11.63
N THR A 278 4.43 17.52 -11.95
CA THR A 278 5.20 16.50 -11.23
C THR A 278 6.70 16.62 -11.49
N HIS A 279 7.53 16.07 -10.61
CA HIS A 279 8.97 16.21 -10.72
C HIS A 279 9.55 15.40 -11.91
N LYS A 280 10.73 15.80 -12.38
CA LYS A 280 11.38 15.30 -13.61
C LYS A 280 11.49 13.76 -13.68
N LEU A 281 11.63 13.06 -12.56
CA LEU A 281 11.77 11.59 -12.55
C LEU A 281 10.45 10.85 -12.78
N GLU A 282 9.31 11.54 -12.69
CA GLU A 282 7.97 11.00 -12.88
C GLU A 282 7.22 11.58 -14.10
N SER A 283 7.87 12.50 -14.83
CA SER A 283 7.24 13.24 -15.94
C SER A 283 6.57 12.37 -16.99
N ASP A 284 7.14 11.21 -17.31
CA ASP A 284 6.60 10.26 -18.30
C ASP A 284 5.82 9.09 -17.67
N TYR A 285 5.76 9.03 -16.34
CA TYR A 285 5.20 7.87 -15.65
C TYR A 285 3.69 7.81 -15.77
N SER A 286 3.00 8.94 -15.57
CA SER A 286 1.54 9.04 -15.74
C SER A 286 1.12 8.71 -17.17
N ALA A 287 1.85 9.23 -18.16
CA ALA A 287 1.60 8.91 -19.57
C ALA A 287 1.73 7.40 -19.85
N LYS A 288 2.75 6.76 -19.30
CA LYS A 288 2.96 5.30 -19.45
C LYS A 288 1.87 4.45 -18.81
N LEU A 289 1.27 4.93 -17.72
CA LEU A 289 0.16 4.25 -17.02
C LEU A 289 -1.17 4.41 -17.75
N LEU A 290 -1.40 5.58 -18.35
CA LEU A 290 -2.70 5.99 -18.89
C LEU A 290 -2.83 5.82 -20.39
N LEU A 291 -1.75 6.11 -21.16
CA LEU A 291 -1.83 6.16 -22.61
C LEU A 291 -1.56 4.78 -23.24
N PRO A 292 -2.23 4.47 -24.35
CA PRO A 292 -1.91 3.27 -25.14
C PRO A 292 -0.44 3.20 -25.55
N GLN A 293 0.07 2.00 -25.77
CA GLN A 293 1.42 1.81 -26.27
C GLN A 293 1.57 2.49 -27.65
N GLY A 294 2.63 3.27 -27.83
CA GLY A 294 2.86 4.05 -29.05
C GLY A 294 2.39 5.50 -28.96
N GLY A 295 1.74 5.88 -27.87
CA GLY A 295 1.22 7.23 -27.67
C GLY A 295 -0.09 7.51 -28.41
N VAL A 296 -0.59 8.70 -28.26
CA VAL A 296 -1.80 9.23 -28.91
C VAL A 296 -1.60 10.72 -29.20
N ASP A 297 -2.42 11.32 -30.06
CA ASP A 297 -2.43 12.76 -30.26
C ASP A 297 -2.92 13.52 -28.98
N ASP A 298 -2.62 14.82 -28.95
CA ASP A 298 -2.92 15.65 -27.77
C ASP A 298 -4.40 15.76 -27.44
N ASP A 299 -5.28 15.67 -28.42
CA ASP A 299 -6.73 15.74 -28.19
C ASP A 299 -7.25 14.46 -27.53
N VAL A 300 -6.78 13.31 -28.01
CA VAL A 300 -7.06 12.01 -27.41
C VAL A 300 -6.47 11.92 -26.00
N LYS A 301 -5.24 12.40 -25.81
CA LYS A 301 -4.59 12.48 -24.48
C LYS A 301 -5.45 13.31 -23.50
N ARG A 302 -5.85 14.52 -23.90
CA ARG A 302 -6.68 15.41 -23.06
C ARG A 302 -8.02 14.75 -22.71
N LYS A 303 -8.70 14.14 -23.69
CA LYS A 303 -9.95 13.44 -23.45
C LYS A 303 -9.77 12.31 -22.44
N LEU A 304 -8.75 11.47 -22.60
CA LEU A 304 -8.48 10.35 -21.69
C LEU A 304 -8.15 10.84 -20.27
N TYR A 305 -7.35 11.90 -20.14
CA TYR A 305 -7.02 12.49 -18.84
C TYR A 305 -8.27 13.00 -18.12
N ARG A 306 -9.21 13.65 -18.84
CA ARG A 306 -10.49 14.09 -18.27
C ARG A 306 -11.36 12.92 -17.85
N GLU A 307 -11.48 11.88 -18.68
CA GLU A 307 -12.23 10.66 -18.36
C GLU A 307 -11.68 9.93 -17.13
N ARG A 308 -10.39 10.07 -16.84
CA ARG A 308 -9.70 9.46 -15.70
C ARG A 308 -9.48 10.41 -14.52
N SER A 309 -10.04 11.59 -14.53
CA SER A 309 -9.92 12.59 -13.46
C SER A 309 -11.22 12.69 -12.68
N ALA A 310 -11.21 12.29 -11.41
CA ALA A 310 -12.38 12.32 -10.53
C ALA A 310 -13.01 13.71 -10.42
N LEU A 311 -12.22 14.78 -10.60
CA LEU A 311 -12.69 16.16 -10.59
C LEU A 311 -13.80 16.45 -11.63
N TYR A 312 -13.84 15.70 -12.73
CA TYR A 312 -14.87 15.86 -13.78
C TYR A 312 -16.06 14.92 -13.58
N HIS A 313 -16.08 14.11 -12.53
CA HIS A 313 -17.11 13.12 -12.21
C HIS A 313 -17.61 13.23 -10.77
N VAL A 314 -17.47 14.41 -10.15
CA VAL A 314 -17.82 14.65 -8.73
C VAL A 314 -19.29 14.40 -8.44
N GLU A 315 -20.18 14.54 -9.43
CA GLU A 315 -21.61 14.26 -9.32
C GLU A 315 -21.88 12.80 -8.92
N SER A 316 -20.98 11.89 -9.25
CA SER A 316 -21.10 10.48 -8.91
C SER A 316 -20.71 10.19 -7.46
N ILE A 317 -19.92 11.05 -6.81
CA ILE A 317 -19.49 10.86 -5.40
C ILE A 317 -20.65 11.22 -4.49
N LYS A 318 -21.20 10.21 -3.81
CA LYS A 318 -22.30 10.34 -2.86
C LYS A 318 -21.88 10.18 -1.41
N SER A 319 -20.83 9.42 -1.19
CA SER A 319 -20.31 9.10 0.14
C SER A 319 -19.57 10.28 0.76
N PRO A 320 -19.62 10.44 2.09
CA PRO A 320 -18.74 11.34 2.82
C PRO A 320 -17.28 11.16 2.43
N LEU A 321 -16.59 12.26 2.18
CA LEU A 321 -15.18 12.27 1.77
C LEU A 321 -14.36 13.24 2.63
N VAL A 322 -13.23 12.80 3.14
CA VAL A 322 -12.24 13.68 3.76
C VAL A 322 -10.98 13.70 2.89
N LEU A 323 -10.47 14.90 2.65
CA LEU A 323 -9.23 15.17 1.91
C LEU A 323 -8.18 15.68 2.89
N LEU A 324 -7.05 14.97 3.03
CA LEU A 324 -5.89 15.40 3.80
C LEU A 324 -4.74 15.71 2.87
N HIS A 325 -4.08 16.87 3.04
CA HIS A 325 -3.00 17.29 2.14
C HIS A 325 -1.96 18.14 2.86
N GLY A 326 -0.68 17.90 2.58
CA GLY A 326 0.40 18.80 2.99
C GLY A 326 0.41 20.06 2.13
N ARG A 327 0.55 21.25 2.73
CA ARG A 327 0.57 22.51 1.98
C ARG A 327 1.77 22.62 1.04
N ASP A 328 2.91 22.08 1.48
CA ASP A 328 4.19 22.18 0.79
C ASP A 328 4.49 20.93 -0.05
N ASP A 329 3.44 20.19 -0.44
CA ASP A 329 3.56 18.98 -1.27
C ASP A 329 4.08 19.33 -2.66
N SER A 330 5.34 18.94 -2.93
CA SER A 330 6.03 19.19 -4.19
C SER A 330 5.83 18.05 -5.21
N VAL A 331 5.18 16.96 -4.83
CA VAL A 331 4.89 15.79 -5.69
C VAL A 331 3.48 15.91 -6.27
N VAL A 332 2.49 16.07 -5.38
CA VAL A 332 1.09 16.29 -5.74
C VAL A 332 0.67 17.65 -5.18
N PRO A 333 0.48 18.67 -6.02
CA PRO A 333 0.12 20.00 -5.54
C PRO A 333 -1.18 20.03 -4.74
N VAL A 334 -1.21 20.83 -3.65
CA VAL A 334 -2.37 20.94 -2.74
C VAL A 334 -3.66 21.35 -3.44
N GLU A 335 -3.55 22.02 -4.59
CA GLU A 335 -4.69 22.40 -5.45
C GLU A 335 -5.52 21.19 -5.90
N GLN A 336 -4.93 19.99 -5.95
CA GLN A 336 -5.67 18.75 -6.25
C GLN A 336 -6.77 18.48 -5.21
N ALA A 337 -6.47 18.74 -3.93
CA ALA A 337 -7.43 18.58 -2.85
C ALA A 337 -8.41 19.76 -2.75
N THR A 338 -7.92 21.01 -2.86
CA THR A 338 -8.77 22.20 -2.72
C THR A 338 -9.81 22.30 -3.82
N LEU A 339 -9.43 22.09 -5.09
CA LEU A 339 -10.36 22.08 -6.22
C LEU A 339 -11.44 21.00 -6.10
N MET A 340 -11.03 19.81 -5.61
CA MET A 340 -11.97 18.72 -5.38
C MET A 340 -12.98 19.04 -4.27
N ALA A 341 -12.46 19.60 -3.14
CA ALA A 341 -13.31 20.00 -2.03
C ALA A 341 -14.32 21.10 -2.41
N ASP A 342 -13.86 22.14 -3.11
CA ASP A 342 -14.69 23.25 -3.50
C ASP A 342 -15.82 22.78 -4.43
N LYS A 343 -15.49 21.97 -5.44
CA LYS A 343 -16.48 21.46 -6.37
C LYS A 343 -17.52 20.54 -5.71
N LEU A 344 -17.13 19.73 -4.73
CA LEU A 344 -18.04 18.90 -3.95
C LEU A 344 -18.93 19.75 -3.03
N ARG A 345 -18.38 20.80 -2.40
CA ARG A 345 -19.16 21.74 -1.57
C ARG A 345 -20.20 22.48 -2.37
N ASP A 346 -19.86 22.98 -3.58
CA ASP A 346 -20.78 23.65 -4.49
C ASP A 346 -21.98 22.76 -4.86
N MET A 347 -21.78 21.44 -4.83
CA MET A 347 -22.84 20.46 -5.05
C MET A 347 -23.55 20.00 -3.76
N GLY A 348 -23.25 20.61 -2.61
CA GLY A 348 -23.84 20.25 -1.32
C GLY A 348 -23.43 18.86 -0.80
N ARG A 349 -22.27 18.34 -1.23
CA ARG A 349 -21.76 17.03 -0.77
C ARG A 349 -21.08 17.13 0.60
N ASP A 350 -21.13 16.04 1.36
CA ASP A 350 -20.43 15.94 2.64
C ASP A 350 -18.92 15.75 2.38
N VAL A 351 -18.19 16.87 2.42
CA VAL A 351 -16.73 16.88 2.20
C VAL A 351 -16.00 17.68 3.26
N GLY A 352 -15.00 17.05 3.90
CA GLY A 352 -14.01 17.68 4.74
C GLY A 352 -12.69 17.88 3.99
N ILE A 353 -11.96 18.94 4.33
CA ILE A 353 -10.58 19.13 3.88
C ILE A 353 -9.72 19.63 5.03
N VAL A 354 -8.55 19.02 5.19
CA VAL A 354 -7.52 19.43 6.13
C VAL A 354 -6.22 19.63 5.37
N VAL A 355 -5.76 20.88 5.33
CA VAL A 355 -4.47 21.24 4.75
C VAL A 355 -3.49 21.48 5.90
N MET A 356 -2.38 20.75 5.90
CA MET A 356 -1.39 20.76 6.98
C MET A 356 -0.21 21.64 6.60
N ASP A 357 -0.02 22.74 7.32
CA ASP A 357 1.07 23.69 7.08
C ASP A 357 2.43 23.07 7.45
N GLY A 358 3.47 23.33 6.64
CA GLY A 358 4.81 22.81 6.85
C GLY A 358 4.97 21.30 6.56
N GLU A 359 3.95 20.68 5.97
CA GLU A 359 3.99 19.28 5.55
C GLU A 359 4.10 19.15 4.04
N GLY A 360 4.96 18.20 3.61
CA GLY A 360 5.12 17.79 2.21
C GLY A 360 4.23 16.61 1.84
N HIS A 361 4.67 15.84 0.83
CA HIS A 361 3.92 14.71 0.30
C HIS A 361 3.67 13.60 1.32
N MET A 362 4.66 13.31 2.15
CA MET A 362 4.54 12.37 3.25
C MET A 362 4.42 13.16 4.55
N MET A 363 3.22 13.25 5.09
CA MET A 363 2.97 13.91 6.37
C MET A 363 3.70 13.16 7.48
N ALA A 364 4.78 13.73 8.00
CA ALA A 364 5.72 13.05 8.88
C ALA A 364 5.86 13.68 10.27
N GLN A 365 5.42 14.93 10.46
CA GLN A 365 5.52 15.58 11.76
C GLN A 365 4.49 15.00 12.73
N PRO A 366 4.86 14.73 14.01
CA PRO A 366 3.96 14.09 14.96
C PRO A 366 2.59 14.75 15.11
N PRO A 367 2.46 16.11 15.15
CA PRO A 367 1.13 16.74 15.21
C PRO A 367 0.26 16.43 13.99
N SER A 368 0.85 16.38 12.80
CA SER A 368 0.15 16.11 11.55
C SER A 368 -0.29 14.66 11.45
N VAL A 369 0.57 13.72 11.85
CA VAL A 369 0.24 12.29 11.92
C VAL A 369 -0.89 12.04 12.91
N ARG A 370 -0.87 12.73 14.07
CA ARG A 370 -1.95 12.68 15.05
C ARG A 370 -3.25 13.21 14.49
N LEU A 371 -3.24 14.39 13.86
CA LEU A 371 -4.41 15.00 13.25
C LEU A 371 -5.00 14.11 12.15
N TRP A 372 -4.14 13.48 11.32
CA TRP A 372 -4.58 12.49 10.34
C TRP A 372 -5.36 11.35 11.00
N LEU A 373 -4.78 10.73 12.04
CA LEU A 373 -5.42 9.61 12.74
C LEU A 373 -6.75 10.03 13.38
N GLU A 374 -6.82 11.23 13.99
CA GLU A 374 -8.02 11.77 14.61
C GLU A 374 -9.14 12.04 13.57
N GLU A 375 -8.83 12.64 12.42
CA GLU A 375 -9.80 12.88 11.35
C GLU A 375 -10.26 11.59 10.67
N GLU A 376 -9.35 10.64 10.52
CA GLU A 376 -9.67 9.31 10.02
C GLU A 376 -10.61 8.56 10.97
N GLU A 377 -10.31 8.49 12.27
CA GLU A 377 -11.17 7.85 13.26
C GLU A 377 -12.54 8.51 13.33
N LYS A 378 -12.59 9.85 13.33
CA LYS A 378 -13.84 10.62 13.34
C LYS A 378 -14.72 10.30 12.11
N LEU A 379 -14.10 10.18 10.93
CA LEU A 379 -14.82 9.79 9.71
C LEU A 379 -15.39 8.38 9.85
N TRP A 380 -14.57 7.40 10.21
CA TRP A 380 -15.02 6.00 10.31
C TRP A 380 -16.07 5.79 11.39
N ARG A 381 -15.95 6.44 12.54
CA ARG A 381 -16.95 6.34 13.62
C ARG A 381 -18.33 6.84 13.20
N ARG A 382 -18.42 7.93 12.44
CA ARG A 382 -19.71 8.48 12.01
C ARG A 382 -20.33 7.79 10.79
N THR A 383 -19.54 6.99 10.04
CA THR A 383 -20.00 6.43 8.76
C THR A 383 -20.05 4.90 8.74
N LEU A 384 -19.29 4.21 9.57
CA LEU A 384 -19.18 2.76 9.55
C LEU A 384 -19.80 2.08 10.78
N LEU A 385 -19.83 2.80 11.93
CA LEU A 385 -20.43 2.33 13.19
C LEU A 385 -21.83 2.89 13.37
#